data_9f106e3a71a0e43d8fbce7ce43f3f45b
#
_entry.id   9f106e3a71a0e43d8fbce7ce43f3f45b
#
_cell.length_a   1.000
_cell.length_b   1.000
_cell.length_c   1.000
_cell.angle_alpha   90.00
_cell.angle_beta   90.00
_cell.angle_gamma   90.00
#
_symmetry.space_group_name_H-M   'P 1'
#
loop_
_entity.id
_entity.type
_entity.pdbx_description
1 polymer ?
#
loop_
_entity_poly.entity_id
_entity_poly.type
_entity_poly.pdbx_seq_one_letter_code
_entity_poly.pdbx_strand_id
1 'polypeptide(L)'
;MNTYTVCFFGHREIYNLFELQEKLEEHIRILLESKEYVEFLVGRNGEFDQLVSSTVRRVKRNFRDDNSALVLVLPYLTAEYENNHQSFHEYYDEIEICQDAAEGHYKA
;
A
#
# COMPACT_ATOMS: atom_id res chain seq x y z
N MET A 1 19.52 -1.58 -8.70
CA MET A 1 18.85 -0.87 -7.60
C MET A 1 18.19 -1.87 -6.67
N ASN A 2 18.36 -1.67 -5.38
CA ASN A 2 17.78 -2.57 -4.40
C ASN A 2 16.39 -2.08 -4.01
N THR A 3 15.43 -2.97 -4.10
CA THR A 3 14.05 -2.64 -3.73
C THR A 3 13.71 -3.31 -2.40
N TYR A 4 13.20 -2.52 -1.48
CA TYR A 4 12.77 -3.02 -0.19
C TYR A 4 11.25 -3.05 -0.19
N THR A 5 10.67 -4.23 0.03
CA THR A 5 9.24 -4.41 -0.02
C THR A 5 8.68 -4.55 1.38
N VAL A 6 7.67 -3.75 1.70
CA VAL A 6 7.07 -3.73 3.02
C VAL A 6 5.59 -4.04 2.91
N CYS A 7 5.12 -4.98 3.73
CA CYS A 7 3.71 -5.27 3.85
C CYS A 7 3.27 -4.87 5.24
N PHE A 8 2.09 -4.30 5.35
CA PHE A 8 1.56 -3.92 6.64
C PHE A 8 0.38 -4.81 6.99
N PHE A 9 0.39 -5.34 8.21
CA PHE A 9 -0.70 -6.16 8.70
C PHE A 9 -1.24 -5.53 9.97
N GLY A 10 -2.56 -5.54 10.13
CA GLY A 10 -3.17 -5.00 11.33
C GLY A 10 -4.61 -5.43 11.44
N HIS A 11 -5.24 -5.00 12.53
CA HIS A 11 -6.63 -5.32 12.76
C HIS A 11 -7.51 -4.43 11.91
N ARG A 12 -8.71 -4.91 11.63
CA ARG A 12 -9.65 -4.09 10.87
C ARG A 12 -10.10 -2.89 11.66
N GLU A 13 -10.16 -3.00 12.98
CA GLU A 13 -10.59 -1.91 13.82
C GLU A 13 -9.40 -1.28 14.51
N ILE A 14 -9.42 0.04 14.60
CA ILE A 14 -8.31 0.78 15.16
C ILE A 14 -8.80 1.55 16.36
N TYR A 15 -8.20 1.28 17.53
CA TYR A 15 -8.65 1.92 18.75
C TYR A 15 -7.95 3.24 19.03
N ASN A 16 -6.71 3.38 18.67
CA ASN A 16 -6.00 4.62 18.91
C ASN A 16 -5.43 5.10 17.60
N LEU A 17 -6.28 5.69 16.81
CA LEU A 17 -5.95 6.09 15.45
C LEU A 17 -4.82 7.10 15.41
N PHE A 18 -4.86 8.07 16.30
CA PHE A 18 -3.89 9.16 16.25
C PHE A 18 -2.47 8.65 16.54
N GLU A 19 -2.34 7.85 17.57
CA GLU A 19 -1.05 7.32 17.95
C GLU A 19 -0.50 6.38 16.87
N LEU A 20 -1.37 5.54 16.32
CA LEU A 20 -0.96 4.62 15.28
C LEU A 20 -0.52 5.38 14.04
N GLN A 21 -1.23 6.43 13.71
CA GLN A 21 -0.89 7.23 12.53
C GLN A 21 0.48 7.87 12.69
N GLU A 22 0.79 8.37 13.88
CA GLU A 22 2.09 8.97 14.10
C GLU A 22 3.22 7.94 13.97
N LYS A 23 3.01 6.75 14.49
CA LYS A 23 4.02 5.70 14.40
C LYS A 23 4.22 5.25 12.96
N LEU A 24 3.15 5.13 12.21
CA LEU A 24 3.23 4.76 10.82
C LEU A 24 3.99 5.83 10.02
N GLU A 25 3.67 7.07 10.28
CA GLU A 25 4.32 8.16 9.57
C GLU A 25 5.82 8.17 9.80
N GLU A 26 6.22 8.00 11.06
CA GLU A 26 7.62 7.97 11.39
C GLU A 26 8.33 6.78 10.75
N HIS A 27 7.70 5.62 10.79
CA HIS A 27 8.29 4.40 10.23
C HIS A 27 8.46 4.55 8.71
N ILE A 28 7.46 5.09 8.04
CA ILE A 28 7.52 5.28 6.60
C ILE A 28 8.62 6.28 6.23
N ARG A 29 8.73 7.36 7.00
CA ARG A 29 9.78 8.35 6.75
C ARG A 29 11.16 7.74 6.89
N ILE A 30 11.37 6.92 7.91
CA ILE A 30 12.65 6.26 8.11
C ILE A 30 12.99 5.37 6.93
N LEU A 31 12.00 4.63 6.42
CA LEU A 31 12.22 3.76 5.28
C LEU A 31 12.58 4.57 4.04
N LEU A 32 11.89 5.68 3.81
CA LEU A 32 12.18 6.50 2.65
C LEU A 32 13.57 7.14 2.74
N GLU A 33 14.01 7.41 3.96
CA GLU A 33 15.33 7.98 4.14
C GLU A 33 16.43 6.97 3.97
N SER A 34 16.20 5.74 4.43
CA SER A 34 17.27 4.76 4.54
C SER A 34 17.39 3.78 3.39
N LYS A 35 16.38 3.65 2.55
CA LYS A 35 16.38 2.65 1.48
C LYS A 35 16.45 3.31 0.12
N GLU A 36 17.03 2.60 -0.85
CA GLU A 36 17.10 3.12 -2.19
C GLU A 36 15.72 3.24 -2.81
N TYR A 37 14.93 2.20 -2.66
CA TYR A 37 13.58 2.18 -3.24
C TYR A 37 12.70 1.31 -2.36
N VAL A 38 11.50 1.77 -2.06
CA VAL A 38 10.58 1.04 -1.19
C VAL A 38 9.25 0.82 -1.90
N GLU A 39 8.77 -0.42 -1.85
CA GLU A 39 7.43 -0.73 -2.31
C GLU A 39 6.57 -0.99 -1.10
N PHE A 40 5.51 -0.20 -0.94
CA PHE A 40 4.58 -0.38 0.17
C PHE A 40 3.37 -1.14 -0.36
N LEU A 41 3.22 -2.39 0.06
CA LEU A 41 2.11 -3.22 -0.40
C LEU A 41 0.95 -3.09 0.56
N VAL A 42 -0.22 -2.79 0.04
CA VAL A 42 -1.42 -2.59 0.87
C VAL A 42 -2.60 -3.32 0.27
N GLY A 43 -3.58 -3.63 1.12
CA GLY A 43 -4.85 -4.17 0.67
C GLY A 43 -5.94 -3.11 0.74
N ARG A 44 -7.19 -3.54 0.74
CA ARG A 44 -8.34 -2.63 0.86
C ARG A 44 -9.42 -3.21 1.75
N ASN A 45 -9.02 -3.88 2.81
CA ASN A 45 -10.00 -4.61 3.60
C ASN A 45 -10.50 -3.96 4.87
N GLY A 46 -10.06 -2.80 5.20
CA GLY A 46 -10.53 -2.19 6.44
C GLY A 46 -9.81 -0.91 6.76
N GLU A 47 -10.03 -0.45 7.98
CA GLU A 47 -9.51 0.84 8.40
C GLU A 47 -7.99 0.90 8.41
N PHE A 48 -7.37 -0.20 8.80
CA PHE A 48 -5.92 -0.20 8.87
C PHE A 48 -5.30 -0.05 7.48
N ASP A 49 -5.85 -0.77 6.50
CA ASP A 49 -5.35 -0.66 5.13
C ASP A 49 -5.51 0.75 4.60
N GLN A 50 -6.64 1.37 4.89
CA GLN A 50 -6.88 2.74 4.44
C GLN A 50 -5.96 3.72 5.14
N LEU A 51 -5.72 3.50 6.43
CA LEU A 51 -4.82 4.36 7.17
C LEU A 51 -3.41 4.29 6.62
N VAL A 52 -2.92 3.07 6.34
CA VAL A 52 -1.58 2.89 5.79
C VAL A 52 -1.48 3.58 4.44
N SER A 53 -2.45 3.35 3.56
CA SER A 53 -2.43 3.93 2.22
C SER A 53 -2.39 5.46 2.27
N SER A 54 -3.26 6.06 3.07
CA SER A 54 -3.32 7.52 3.13
C SER A 54 -2.06 8.08 3.77
N THR A 55 -1.49 7.38 4.74
CA THR A 55 -0.27 7.83 5.40
C THR A 55 0.90 7.78 4.44
N VAL A 56 1.03 6.68 3.67
CA VAL A 56 2.09 6.57 2.69
C VAL A 56 1.98 7.71 1.67
N ARG A 57 0.77 7.96 1.17
CA ARG A 57 0.59 9.03 0.19
C ARG A 57 0.95 10.39 0.77
N ARG A 58 0.57 10.64 2.01
CA ARG A 58 0.86 11.93 2.63
C ARG A 58 2.37 12.12 2.84
N VAL A 59 3.05 11.09 3.31
CA VAL A 59 4.49 11.18 3.55
C VAL A 59 5.23 11.32 2.23
N LYS A 60 4.82 10.58 1.21
CA LYS A 60 5.44 10.72 -0.10
C LYS A 60 5.31 12.16 -0.60
N ARG A 61 4.12 12.73 -0.49
CA ARG A 61 3.88 14.07 -1.01
C ARG A 61 4.64 15.14 -0.24
N ASN A 62 4.72 14.98 1.08
CA ASN A 62 5.28 16.02 1.91
C ASN A 62 6.75 15.85 2.25
N PHE A 63 7.28 14.66 2.11
CA PHE A 63 8.65 14.41 2.48
C PHE A 63 9.52 13.98 1.30
N ARG A 64 9.15 12.92 0.62
CA ARG A 64 9.94 12.42 -0.49
C ARG A 64 9.13 11.46 -1.33
N ASP A 65 9.04 11.70 -2.64
CA ASP A 65 8.22 10.85 -3.48
C ASP A 65 8.96 10.23 -4.67
N ASP A 66 10.29 10.31 -4.68
CA ASP A 66 11.03 9.84 -5.83
C ASP A 66 11.61 8.44 -5.67
N ASN A 67 11.40 7.80 -4.54
CA ASN A 67 11.99 6.49 -4.30
C ASN A 67 11.03 5.47 -3.71
N SER A 68 9.75 5.55 -4.05
CA SER A 68 8.80 4.58 -3.51
C SER A 68 7.57 4.45 -4.37
N ALA A 69 6.84 3.36 -4.16
CA ALA A 69 5.56 3.12 -4.81
C ALA A 69 4.58 2.57 -3.81
N LEU A 70 3.34 3.06 -3.87
CA LEU A 70 2.23 2.49 -3.11
C LEU A 70 1.54 1.49 -4.03
N VAL A 71 1.60 0.21 -3.67
CA VAL A 71 1.12 -0.87 -4.51
C VAL A 71 -0.11 -1.50 -3.87
N LEU A 72 -1.24 -1.47 -4.56
CA LEU A 72 -2.44 -2.14 -4.10
C LEU A 72 -2.39 -3.58 -4.57
N VAL A 73 -2.57 -4.52 -3.64
CA VAL A 73 -2.58 -5.93 -3.98
C VAL A 73 -4.00 -6.44 -3.82
N LEU A 74 -4.59 -6.90 -4.92
CA LEU A 74 -5.93 -7.46 -4.90
C LEU A 74 -5.85 -8.96 -5.12
N PRO A 75 -6.61 -9.75 -4.34
CA PRO A 75 -6.56 -11.20 -4.52
C PRO A 75 -7.18 -11.65 -5.82
N TYR A 76 -8.09 -10.87 -6.38
CA TYR A 76 -8.71 -11.18 -7.67
C TYR A 76 -9.26 -9.89 -8.25
N LEU A 77 -9.69 -9.95 -9.50
CA LEU A 77 -10.22 -8.80 -10.19
C LEU A 77 -11.61 -8.50 -9.64
N THR A 78 -11.75 -7.44 -8.89
CA THR A 78 -13.00 -7.11 -8.23
C THR A 78 -13.86 -6.21 -9.12
N ALA A 79 -15.17 -6.26 -8.88
CA ALA A 79 -16.07 -5.37 -9.61
C ALA A 79 -15.79 -3.92 -9.25
N GLU A 80 -15.41 -3.66 -8.01
CA GLU A 80 -15.09 -2.30 -7.60
C GLU A 80 -13.94 -1.75 -8.44
N TYR A 81 -12.89 -2.55 -8.63
CA TYR A 81 -11.75 -2.11 -9.41
C TYR A 81 -12.14 -1.92 -10.87
N GLU A 82 -12.88 -2.87 -11.42
CA GLU A 82 -13.27 -2.77 -12.83
C GLU A 82 -14.13 -1.56 -13.10
N ASN A 83 -15.00 -1.21 -12.17
CA ASN A 83 -15.89 -0.08 -12.38
C ASN A 83 -15.26 1.26 -12.06
N ASN A 84 -14.13 1.27 -11.38
CA ASN A 84 -13.47 2.50 -10.97
C ASN A 84 -11.99 2.50 -11.34
N HIS A 85 -11.68 1.92 -12.47
CA HIS A 85 -10.32 1.69 -12.92
C HIS A 85 -9.45 2.95 -12.86
N GLN A 86 -9.95 4.04 -13.38
CA GLN A 86 -9.16 5.26 -13.42
C GLN A 86 -8.88 5.80 -12.02
N SER A 87 -9.89 5.78 -11.15
CA SER A 87 -9.71 6.27 -9.79
C SER A 87 -8.67 5.47 -9.04
N PHE A 88 -8.65 4.15 -9.23
CA PHE A 88 -7.66 3.31 -8.58
C PHE A 88 -6.26 3.64 -9.07
N HIS A 89 -6.11 3.85 -10.38
CA HIS A 89 -4.78 4.14 -10.92
C HIS A 89 -4.31 5.56 -10.61
N GLU A 90 -5.22 6.42 -10.23
CA GLU A 90 -4.83 7.75 -9.77
C GLU A 90 -4.40 7.72 -8.31
N TYR A 91 -4.96 6.81 -7.54
CA TYR A 91 -4.67 6.74 -6.11
C TYR A 91 -3.44 5.89 -5.79
N TYR A 92 -3.31 4.75 -6.43
CA TYR A 92 -2.20 3.83 -6.19
C TYR A 92 -1.19 3.94 -7.32
N ASP A 93 0.09 3.82 -6.98
CA ASP A 93 1.12 3.87 -8.01
C ASP A 93 1.11 2.63 -8.88
N GLU A 94 0.81 1.47 -8.29
CA GLU A 94 0.72 0.22 -9.04
C GLU A 94 -0.39 -0.62 -8.45
N ILE A 95 -0.95 -1.50 -9.26
CA ILE A 95 -1.99 -2.41 -8.81
C ILE A 95 -1.62 -3.81 -9.28
N GLU A 96 -1.54 -4.75 -8.32
CA GLU A 96 -1.23 -6.14 -8.60
C GLU A 96 -2.43 -7.00 -8.32
N ILE A 97 -2.76 -7.89 -9.24
CA ILE A 97 -3.88 -8.79 -9.08
C ILE A 97 -3.33 -10.21 -9.06
N CYS A 98 -3.62 -10.93 -7.95
CA CYS A 98 -3.05 -12.24 -7.74
C CYS A 98 -3.89 -13.37 -8.31
N GLN A 99 -4.90 -13.05 -9.09
CA GLN A 99 -5.82 -14.03 -9.61
C GLN A 99 -5.14 -15.16 -10.37
N ASP A 100 -4.12 -14.82 -11.11
CA ASP A 100 -3.44 -15.83 -11.90
C ASP A 100 -2.78 -16.87 -11.07
N ALA A 101 -2.34 -16.50 -9.89
CA ALA A 101 -1.69 -17.45 -9.03
C ALA A 101 -2.64 -18.54 -8.62
N ALA A 102 -3.92 -18.20 -8.55
CA ALA A 102 -4.87 -19.18 -8.13
C ALA A 102 -5.31 -20.06 -9.22
N GLU A 103 -5.07 -19.65 -10.47
CA GLU A 103 -5.52 -20.44 -11.48
C GLU A 103 -4.66 -21.51 -11.81
N GLY A 104 -4.02 -21.65 -11.25
CA GLY A 104 -3.41 -22.49 -11.56
C GLY A 104 -2.34 -22.64 -11.21
N HIS A 105 -2.33 -22.11 -10.95
CA HIS A 105 -1.56 -22.00 -10.54
C HIS A 105 -1.23 -21.02 -10.07
N TYR A 106 -1.17 -20.48 -9.63
CA TYR A 106 -1.02 -19.52 -9.23
C TYR A 106 -0.07 -19.23 -8.68
N LYS A 107 0.35 -18.71 -8.83
CA LYS A 107 1.19 -18.30 -8.40
C LYS A 107 1.08 -17.55 -7.62
N ALA A 108 1.23 -17.40 -7.08
CA ALA A 108 0.95 -16.56 -6.23
C ALA A 108 1.72 -15.73 -6.10
#